data_a816c71f3d2c90c72c39815c09519cb4
#
_entry.id   a816c71f3d2c90c72c39815c09519cb4
#
_cell.length_a   1.000
_cell.length_b   1.000
_cell.length_c   1.000
_cell.angle_alpha   90.00
_cell.angle_beta   90.00
_cell.angle_gamma   90.00
#
_symmetry.space_group_name_H-M   'P 1'
#
loop_
_entity.id
_entity.type
_entity.pdbx_description
1 polymer ?
#
loop_
_entity_poly.entity_id
_entity_poly.type
_entity_poly.pdbx_seq_one_letter_code
_entity_poly.pdbx_strand_id
1 'polypeptide(L)'
;RFGLNLDPSHLVWPQIDHERAVRDFGSRILHVHAKDMEVDRDGLYRHGVLSLGMGWQIPRLPGLGEIDWGRFVAQLYRVGYDGVVSVEHEDHSFEGGLELVQRGFLIARDALKPLLH
;
A
#
# COMPACT_ATOMS: atom_id res chain seq x y z
N ARG A 1 18.05 4.73 16.44
CA ARG A 1 16.63 4.43 16.70
C ARG A 1 16.14 3.48 15.60
N PHE A 2 15.52 2.38 15.98
CA PHE A 2 14.98 1.37 15.05
C PHE A 2 13.45 1.48 15.02
N GLY A 3 12.85 1.36 13.82
CA GLY A 3 11.40 1.44 13.63
C GLY A 3 10.97 0.86 12.30
N LEU A 4 9.68 1.03 11.98
CA LEU A 4 9.05 0.48 10.79
C LEU A 4 8.96 1.54 9.70
N ASN A 5 9.28 1.13 8.48
CA ASN A 5 8.72 1.70 7.27
C ASN A 5 7.49 0.85 6.93
N LEU A 6 6.31 1.33 7.31
CA LEU A 6 5.08 0.56 7.16
C LEU A 6 4.53 0.70 5.74
N ASP A 7 4.40 -0.44 5.07
CA ASP A 7 3.75 -0.55 3.77
C ASP A 7 2.57 -1.53 3.89
N PRO A 8 1.31 -1.03 3.81
CA PRO A 8 0.16 -1.90 4.01
C PRO A 8 0.01 -2.96 2.92
N SER A 9 0.56 -2.75 1.72
CA SER A 9 0.48 -3.72 0.62
C SER A 9 1.15 -5.06 0.98
N HIS A 10 2.24 -5.02 1.75
CA HIS A 10 2.93 -6.21 2.23
C HIS A 10 2.14 -7.01 3.29
N LEU A 11 1.07 -6.44 3.83
CA LEU A 11 0.20 -7.09 4.79
C LEU A 11 -1.09 -7.64 4.16
N VAL A 12 -1.52 -7.06 3.03
CA VAL A 12 -2.76 -7.45 2.33
C VAL A 12 -2.69 -8.89 1.83
N TRP A 13 -1.66 -9.24 1.08
CA TRP A 13 -1.59 -10.55 0.46
C TRP A 13 -1.43 -11.72 1.46
N PRO A 14 -0.72 -11.59 2.62
CA PRO A 14 -0.73 -12.64 3.63
C PRO A 14 -1.94 -12.56 4.56
N GLN A 15 -2.92 -11.71 4.25
CA GLN A 15 -4.17 -11.50 4.98
C GLN A 15 -3.96 -11.03 6.43
N ILE A 16 -2.91 -10.24 6.66
CA ILE A 16 -2.67 -9.58 7.94
C ILE A 16 -3.47 -8.27 7.98
N ASP A 17 -4.18 -8.05 9.07
CA ASP A 17 -4.94 -6.81 9.30
C ASP A 17 -3.98 -5.62 9.45
N HIS A 18 -3.80 -4.86 8.36
CA HIS A 18 -2.90 -3.73 8.32
C HIS A 18 -3.37 -2.55 9.17
N GLU A 19 -4.68 -2.38 9.38
CA GLU A 19 -5.21 -1.35 10.28
C GLU A 19 -4.85 -1.67 11.74
N ARG A 20 -4.96 -2.94 12.12
CA ARG A 20 -4.53 -3.40 13.45
C ARG A 20 -3.02 -3.25 13.63
N ALA A 21 -2.23 -3.55 12.61
CA ALA A 21 -0.78 -3.36 12.66
C ALA A 21 -0.42 -1.89 12.95
N VAL A 22 -1.13 -0.93 12.36
CA VAL A 22 -0.94 0.50 12.70
C VAL A 22 -1.20 0.74 14.19
N ARG A 23 -2.28 0.20 14.74
CA ARG A 23 -2.61 0.39 16.18
C ARG A 23 -1.57 -0.23 17.11
N ASP A 24 -1.14 -1.44 16.78
CA ASP A 24 -0.22 -2.20 17.64
C ASP A 24 1.22 -1.65 17.61
N PHE A 25 1.63 -1.09 16.47
CA PHE A 25 3.00 -0.61 16.26
C PHE A 25 3.13 0.90 16.03
N GLY A 26 2.08 1.68 16.26
CA GLY A 26 2.03 3.11 15.93
C GLY A 26 3.24 3.92 16.40
N SER A 27 3.70 3.71 17.64
CA SER A 27 4.88 4.40 18.19
C SER A 27 6.21 3.99 17.53
N ARG A 28 6.21 2.95 16.72
CA ARG A 28 7.36 2.42 16.01
C ARG A 28 7.34 2.76 14.51
N ILE A 29 6.25 3.31 13.99
CA ILE A 29 6.15 3.70 12.59
C ILE A 29 6.93 5.00 12.42
N LEU A 30 8.01 4.96 11.64
CA LEU A 30 8.87 6.10 11.35
C LEU A 30 8.65 6.64 9.93
N HIS A 31 8.11 5.81 9.05
CA HIS A 31 7.82 6.14 7.67
C HIS A 31 6.67 5.26 7.15
N VAL A 32 5.92 5.75 6.17
CA VAL A 32 4.87 5.00 5.51
C VAL A 32 5.09 5.01 4.00
N HIS A 33 5.11 3.84 3.39
CA HIS A 33 4.97 3.69 1.95
C HIS A 33 3.49 3.53 1.58
N ALA A 34 3.05 4.33 0.63
CA ALA A 34 1.73 4.22 0.04
C ALA A 34 1.85 3.44 -1.29
N LYS A 35 1.69 2.15 -1.18
CA LYS A 35 1.55 1.19 -2.27
C LYS A 35 0.30 0.36 -2.02
N ASP A 36 -0.47 0.14 -3.05
CA ASP A 36 -1.65 -0.69 -3.00
C ASP A 36 -1.36 -2.10 -3.54
N MET A 37 -2.30 -2.98 -3.37
CA MET A 37 -2.18 -4.38 -3.78
C MET A 37 -3.53 -4.88 -4.30
N GLU A 38 -3.50 -5.48 -5.47
CA GLU A 38 -4.59 -6.28 -6.00
C GLU A 38 -4.22 -7.76 -5.87
N VAL A 39 -5.16 -8.58 -5.44
CA VAL A 39 -4.98 -10.03 -5.37
C VAL A 39 -5.70 -10.66 -6.55
N ASP A 40 -4.94 -11.26 -7.48
CA ASP A 40 -5.50 -12.13 -8.50
C ASP A 40 -6.00 -13.42 -7.86
N ARG A 41 -7.33 -13.50 -7.66
CA ARG A 41 -7.98 -14.63 -6.97
C ARG A 41 -7.84 -15.94 -7.73
N ASP A 42 -7.81 -15.90 -9.05
CA ASP A 42 -7.61 -17.08 -9.89
C ASP A 42 -6.16 -17.58 -9.79
N GLY A 43 -5.19 -16.67 -9.85
CA GLY A 43 -3.79 -16.98 -9.63
C GLY A 43 -3.53 -17.55 -8.24
N LEU A 44 -4.16 -16.97 -7.20
CA LEU A 44 -4.06 -17.47 -5.84
C LEU A 44 -4.65 -18.89 -5.70
N TYR A 45 -5.79 -19.15 -6.32
CA TYR A 45 -6.41 -20.49 -6.34
C TYR A 45 -5.50 -21.54 -6.99
N ARG A 46 -4.86 -21.18 -8.13
CA ARG A 46 -4.01 -22.10 -8.88
C ARG A 46 -2.69 -22.40 -8.22
N HIS A 47 -2.09 -21.42 -7.58
CA HIS A 47 -0.70 -21.50 -7.11
C HIS A 47 -0.58 -21.56 -5.59
N GLY A 48 -1.60 -21.13 -4.84
CA GLY A 48 -1.57 -21.08 -3.40
C GLY A 48 -0.70 -19.93 -2.84
N VAL A 49 -0.94 -19.62 -1.57
CA VAL A 49 -0.31 -18.47 -0.90
C VAL A 49 1.21 -18.59 -0.76
N LEU A 50 1.72 -19.82 -0.73
CA LEU A 50 3.17 -20.11 -0.61
C LEU A 50 3.87 -20.25 -1.96
N SER A 51 3.20 -19.95 -3.07
CA SER A 51 3.82 -20.01 -4.39
C SER A 51 4.99 -19.04 -4.50
N LEU A 52 6.00 -19.44 -5.29
CA LEU A 52 7.11 -18.56 -5.61
C LEU A 52 6.71 -17.56 -6.69
N GLY A 53 7.22 -16.34 -6.57
CA GLY A 53 7.01 -15.27 -7.54
C GLY A 53 5.73 -14.48 -7.35
N MET A 54 5.47 -13.57 -8.31
CA MET A 54 4.41 -12.55 -8.24
C MET A 54 3.14 -12.98 -9.00
N GLY A 55 2.88 -14.28 -9.14
CA GLY A 55 1.82 -14.80 -10.00
C GLY A 55 0.39 -14.40 -9.62
N TRP A 56 0.14 -13.91 -8.41
CA TRP A 56 -1.16 -13.52 -7.91
C TRP A 56 -1.15 -12.24 -7.08
N GLN A 57 0.03 -11.72 -6.77
CA GLN A 57 0.22 -10.45 -6.07
C GLN A 57 0.47 -9.38 -7.13
N ILE A 58 -0.44 -8.44 -7.27
CA ILE A 58 -0.34 -7.39 -8.27
C ILE A 58 -0.16 -6.04 -7.56
N PRO A 59 1.07 -5.48 -7.53
CA PRO A 59 1.30 -4.14 -7.00
C PRO A 59 0.48 -3.10 -7.78
N ARG A 60 -0.19 -2.21 -7.06
CA ARG A 60 -1.01 -1.16 -7.62
C ARG A 60 -0.65 0.20 -7.02
N LEU A 61 -0.97 1.25 -7.74
CA LEU A 61 -0.95 2.60 -7.17
C LEU A 61 -2.06 2.76 -6.14
N PRO A 62 -1.86 3.60 -5.10
CA PRO A 62 -2.90 3.89 -4.12
C PRO A 62 -4.24 4.25 -4.74
N GLY A 63 -5.28 3.56 -4.32
CA GLY A 63 -6.64 3.70 -4.83
C GLY A 63 -7.01 2.75 -5.97
N LEU A 64 -6.06 1.98 -6.51
CA LEU A 64 -6.30 1.00 -7.58
C LEU A 64 -6.26 -0.45 -7.11
N GLY A 65 -6.05 -0.69 -5.82
CA GLY A 65 -6.01 -2.03 -5.22
C GLY A 65 -7.11 -2.24 -4.18
N GLU A 66 -6.82 -3.10 -3.20
CA GLU A 66 -7.80 -3.54 -2.20
C GLU A 66 -7.72 -2.78 -0.86
N ILE A 67 -6.77 -1.85 -0.70
CA ILE A 67 -6.60 -1.11 0.55
C ILE A 67 -7.64 -0.01 0.65
N ASP A 68 -8.40 -0.01 1.75
CA ASP A 68 -9.21 1.15 2.13
C ASP A 68 -8.32 2.23 2.73
N TRP A 69 -7.85 3.14 1.87
CA TRP A 69 -6.95 4.22 2.26
C TRP A 69 -7.56 5.17 3.27
N GLY A 70 -8.88 5.39 3.21
CA GLY A 70 -9.58 6.22 4.19
C GLY A 70 -9.47 5.63 5.60
N ARG A 71 -9.72 4.34 5.73
CA ARG A 71 -9.59 3.63 7.00
C ARG A 71 -8.14 3.53 7.46
N PHE A 72 -7.22 3.22 6.56
CA PHE A 72 -5.79 3.12 6.88
C PHE A 72 -5.24 4.46 7.42
N VAL A 73 -5.48 5.56 6.72
CA VAL A 73 -5.04 6.91 7.13
C VAL A 73 -5.70 7.31 8.45
N ALA A 74 -6.98 6.98 8.66
CA ALA A 74 -7.64 7.23 9.95
C ALA A 74 -6.94 6.54 11.12
N GLN A 75 -6.38 5.33 10.93
CA GLN A 75 -5.59 4.67 11.97
C GLN A 75 -4.25 5.40 12.22
N LEU A 76 -3.58 5.89 11.17
CA LEU A 76 -2.35 6.68 11.32
C LEU A 76 -2.61 7.93 12.20
N TYR A 77 -3.70 8.64 11.96
CA TYR A 77 -4.08 9.79 12.79
C TYR A 77 -4.39 9.40 14.25
N ARG A 78 -5.07 8.28 14.45
CA ARG A 78 -5.41 7.80 15.81
C ARG A 78 -4.18 7.48 16.66
N VAL A 79 -3.10 7.00 16.04
CA VAL A 79 -1.85 6.72 16.75
C VAL A 79 -0.89 7.93 16.79
N GLY A 80 -1.32 9.09 16.26
CA GLY A 80 -0.53 10.31 16.27
C GLY A 80 0.64 10.31 15.28
N TYR A 81 0.53 9.54 14.19
CA TYR A 81 1.55 9.58 13.14
C TYR A 81 1.45 10.91 12.38
N ASP A 82 2.56 11.63 12.33
CA ASP A 82 2.71 12.94 11.66
C ASP A 82 3.85 12.95 10.63
N GLY A 83 4.37 11.77 10.30
CA GLY A 83 5.46 11.59 9.35
C GLY A 83 5.02 11.62 7.89
N VAL A 84 5.97 11.29 7.03
CA VAL A 84 5.78 11.29 5.58
C VAL A 84 5.04 10.03 5.13
N VAL A 85 4.11 10.20 4.19
CA VAL A 85 3.49 9.12 3.41
C VAL A 85 4.02 9.24 1.98
N SER A 86 4.91 8.34 1.60
CA SER A 86 5.56 8.34 0.28
C SER A 86 4.87 7.36 -0.67
N VAL A 87 4.49 7.81 -1.84
CA VAL A 87 4.00 6.92 -2.90
C VAL A 87 5.16 6.04 -3.39
N GLU A 88 5.00 4.72 -3.31
CA GLU A 88 5.88 3.75 -3.94
C GLU A 88 5.22 3.25 -5.23
N HIS A 89 5.87 3.55 -6.36
CA HIS A 89 5.34 3.22 -7.68
C HIS A 89 5.91 1.88 -8.16
N GLU A 90 5.08 0.84 -8.14
CA GLU A 90 5.40 -0.49 -8.69
C GLU A 90 4.23 -1.05 -9.55
N ASP A 91 3.37 -0.17 -10.06
CA ASP A 91 2.24 -0.56 -10.89
C ASP A 91 2.65 -0.67 -12.35
N HIS A 92 2.75 -1.90 -12.85
CA HIS A 92 3.16 -2.19 -14.24
C HIS A 92 2.24 -1.60 -15.30
N SER A 93 1.00 -1.25 -14.96
CA SER A 93 0.07 -0.58 -15.88
C SER A 93 0.50 0.86 -16.20
N PHE A 94 1.40 1.44 -15.39
CA PHE A 94 1.88 2.81 -15.52
C PHE A 94 3.40 2.87 -15.74
N GLU A 95 3.98 1.80 -16.26
CA GLU A 95 5.39 1.72 -16.67
C GLU A 95 5.54 1.88 -18.20
N GLY A 96 6.79 1.92 -18.67
CA GLY A 96 7.09 1.93 -20.12
C GLY A 96 7.32 3.31 -20.72
N GLY A 97 7.18 4.38 -19.93
CA GLY A 97 7.49 5.74 -20.37
C GLY A 97 7.26 6.77 -19.28
N LEU A 98 8.02 7.87 -19.34
CA LEU A 98 7.96 8.93 -18.33
C LEU A 98 6.54 9.49 -18.14
N GLU A 99 5.81 9.66 -19.24
CA GLU A 99 4.45 10.20 -19.21
C GLU A 99 3.49 9.29 -18.44
N LEU A 100 3.58 7.96 -18.62
CA LEU A 100 2.77 7.00 -17.87
C LEU A 100 3.14 7.00 -16.39
N VAL A 101 4.42 7.03 -16.06
CA VAL A 101 4.90 7.11 -14.67
C VAL A 101 4.39 8.38 -14.00
N GLN A 102 4.49 9.54 -14.65
CA GLN A 102 3.97 10.80 -14.13
C GLN A 102 2.46 10.74 -13.90
N ARG A 103 1.70 10.17 -14.85
CA ARG A 103 0.26 9.96 -14.72
C ARG A 103 -0.06 9.07 -13.51
N GLY A 104 0.71 8.00 -13.30
CA GLY A 104 0.57 7.12 -12.14
C GLY A 104 0.72 7.88 -10.82
N PHE A 105 1.75 8.70 -10.68
CA PHE A 105 1.94 9.54 -9.49
C PHE A 105 0.80 10.53 -9.27
N LEU A 106 0.24 11.10 -10.34
CA LEU A 106 -0.91 12.00 -10.21
C LEU A 106 -2.15 11.27 -9.71
N ILE A 107 -2.42 10.04 -10.20
CA ILE A 107 -3.51 9.19 -9.72
C ILE A 107 -3.34 8.88 -8.23
N ALA A 108 -2.16 8.44 -7.82
CA ALA A 108 -1.86 8.14 -6.41
C ALA A 108 -2.03 9.38 -5.52
N ARG A 109 -1.52 10.53 -5.96
CA ARG A 109 -1.70 11.81 -5.26
C ARG A 109 -3.18 12.13 -5.07
N ASP A 110 -3.98 12.00 -6.14
CA ASP A 110 -5.39 12.39 -6.11
C ASP A 110 -6.22 11.44 -5.23
N ALA A 111 -5.81 10.18 -5.10
CA ALA A 111 -6.41 9.23 -4.16
C ALA A 111 -6.07 9.56 -2.69
N LEU A 112 -4.85 10.01 -2.41
CA LEU A 112 -4.37 10.22 -1.04
C LEU A 112 -4.61 11.65 -0.53
N LYS A 113 -4.46 12.67 -1.39
CA LYS A 113 -4.52 14.07 -0.99
C LYS A 113 -5.77 14.46 -0.19
N PRO A 114 -6.99 14.00 -0.52
CA PRO A 114 -8.18 14.31 0.26
C PRO A 114 -8.18 13.74 1.68
N LEU A 115 -7.35 12.73 1.93
CA LEU A 115 -7.28 12.00 3.19
C LEU A 115 -6.18 12.56 4.13
N LEU A 116 -5.20 13.27 3.56
CA LEU A 116 -4.04 13.80 4.27
C LEU A 116 -4.20 15.30 4.53
N HIS A 117 -3.89 15.71 5.73
CA HIS A 117 -3.92 17.13 6.13
C HIS A 117 -2.80 17.50 7.09
#